data_4c6e21ee06dff6fe2d7798456f234050
#
_entry.id   4c6e21ee06dff6fe2d7798456f234050
#
_cell.length_a   1.000
_cell.length_b   1.000
_cell.length_c   1.000
_cell.angle_alpha   90.00
_cell.angle_beta   90.00
_cell.angle_gamma   90.00
#
_symmetry.space_group_name_H-M   'P 1'
#
loop_
_entity.id
_entity.type
_entity.pdbx_description
1 polymer ?
#
loop_
_entity_poly.entity_id
_entity_poly.type
_entity_poly.pdbx_seq_one_letter_code
_entity_poly.pdbx_strand_id
1 'polypeptide(L)'
;MARFRMINSEGKFQRKVLSALKLPSNKFHPMVWINGDPEIADGVYIGGFSEINAKGAKVVISKGCDIASFVSINCADSHKMTIGVEEEISRKDIYIGEQVFIGSHSVIKGGASIGHNSVIAAGCIVDAVNIPPYSLVAGNPMTIKPNYFSKKPE
;
A
#
# COMPACT_ATOMS: atom_id res chain seq x y z
N MET A 1 -18.36 -9.20 -5.40
CA MET A 1 -18.24 -10.63 -5.79
C MET A 1 -17.81 -10.88 -7.24
N ALA A 2 -18.04 -9.98 -8.20
CA ALA A 2 -17.67 -10.20 -9.62
C ALA A 2 -16.15 -10.09 -9.93
N ARG A 3 -15.38 -9.30 -9.17
CA ARG A 3 -13.93 -9.13 -9.40
C ARG A 3 -13.08 -10.39 -9.10
N PHE A 4 -13.52 -11.26 -8.21
CA PHE A 4 -12.79 -12.50 -7.85
C PHE A 4 -12.89 -13.63 -8.89
N ARG A 5 -13.88 -13.61 -9.80
CA ARG A 5 -14.06 -14.65 -10.82
C ARG A 5 -13.15 -14.50 -12.06
N MET A 6 -12.60 -13.33 -12.33
CA MET A 6 -11.66 -13.12 -13.45
C MET A 6 -10.27 -13.74 -13.22
N ILE A 7 -9.90 -14.02 -11.99
CA ILE A 7 -8.56 -14.52 -11.63
C ILE A 7 -8.32 -15.96 -12.12
N ASN A 8 -9.34 -16.79 -12.27
CA ASN A 8 -9.16 -18.21 -12.60
C ASN A 8 -8.90 -18.51 -14.09
N SER A 9 -9.36 -17.71 -15.02
CA SER A 9 -9.05 -17.87 -16.45
C SER A 9 -7.74 -17.20 -16.86
N GLU A 10 -7.34 -16.16 -16.16
CA GLU A 10 -6.08 -15.41 -16.36
C GLU A 10 -4.87 -16.11 -15.74
N GLY A 11 -5.06 -17.02 -14.79
CA GLY A 11 -3.98 -17.62 -14.01
C GLY A 11 -2.92 -18.39 -14.82
N LYS A 12 -3.26 -18.91 -16.01
CA LYS A 12 -2.28 -19.55 -16.90
C LYS A 12 -1.45 -18.52 -17.68
N PHE A 13 -2.06 -17.46 -18.14
CA PHE A 13 -1.38 -16.37 -18.85
C PHE A 13 -0.45 -15.62 -17.89
N GLN A 14 -0.95 -15.29 -16.72
CA GLN A 14 -0.19 -14.61 -15.68
C GLN A 14 1.06 -15.39 -15.28
N ARG A 15 0.95 -16.70 -15.03
CA ARG A 15 2.10 -17.56 -14.71
C ARG A 15 3.14 -17.61 -15.84
N LYS A 16 2.70 -17.62 -17.10
CA LYS A 16 3.62 -17.56 -18.25
C LYS A 16 4.37 -16.24 -18.33
N VAL A 17 3.68 -15.11 -18.08
CA VAL A 17 4.30 -13.78 -18.07
C VAL A 17 5.30 -13.66 -16.94
N LEU A 18 4.95 -14.05 -15.71
CA LEU A 18 5.86 -14.02 -14.54
C LEU A 18 7.08 -14.89 -14.79
N SER A 19 6.90 -16.11 -15.31
CA SER A 19 8.00 -17.01 -15.63
C SER A 19 8.92 -16.43 -16.71
N ALA A 20 8.36 -15.84 -17.78
CA ALA A 20 9.13 -15.22 -18.84
C ALA A 20 9.94 -14.00 -18.36
N LEU A 21 9.38 -13.21 -17.44
CA LEU A 21 10.02 -12.04 -16.85
C LEU A 21 10.90 -12.40 -15.64
N LYS A 22 10.96 -13.67 -15.22
CA LYS A 22 11.65 -14.13 -14.00
C LYS A 22 11.24 -13.36 -12.74
N LEU A 23 9.97 -12.96 -12.65
CA LEU A 23 9.41 -12.27 -11.50
C LEU A 23 8.88 -13.26 -10.47
N PRO A 24 8.99 -12.97 -9.17
CA PRO A 24 8.39 -13.79 -8.13
C PRO A 24 6.87 -13.81 -8.29
N SER A 25 6.26 -15.01 -8.12
CA SER A 25 4.81 -15.14 -8.13
C SER A 25 4.21 -14.57 -6.85
N ASN A 26 3.05 -13.94 -6.97
CA ASN A 26 2.24 -13.51 -5.85
C ASN A 26 0.75 -13.76 -6.13
N LYS A 27 -0.10 -13.66 -5.10
CA LYS A 27 -1.53 -13.96 -5.18
C LYS A 27 -2.39 -12.78 -5.70
N PHE A 28 -1.81 -11.63 -5.97
CA PHE A 28 -2.54 -10.42 -6.35
C PHE A 28 -2.61 -10.26 -7.86
N HIS A 29 -1.76 -9.42 -8.43
CA HIS A 29 -1.65 -9.19 -9.88
C HIS A 29 -0.22 -9.50 -10.31
N PRO A 30 0.02 -10.06 -11.52
CA PRO A 30 1.37 -10.42 -11.97
C PRO A 30 2.35 -9.25 -11.96
N MET A 31 1.84 -8.03 -12.13
CA MET A 31 2.65 -6.82 -12.11
C MET A 31 2.62 -6.09 -10.76
N VAL A 32 2.30 -6.78 -9.67
CA VAL A 32 2.52 -6.29 -8.31
C VAL A 32 3.88 -6.75 -7.84
N TRP A 33 4.69 -5.81 -7.40
CA TRP A 33 6.03 -6.08 -6.89
C TRP A 33 6.01 -6.12 -5.36
N ILE A 34 6.39 -7.26 -4.77
CA ILE A 34 6.51 -7.42 -3.32
C ILE A 34 7.98 -7.69 -3.00
N ASN A 35 8.58 -6.84 -2.20
CA ASN A 35 9.95 -6.94 -1.73
C ASN A 35 9.95 -7.05 -0.19
N GLY A 36 10.64 -8.07 0.32
CA GLY A 36 10.58 -8.42 1.73
C GLY A 36 9.36 -9.27 2.07
N ASP A 37 8.93 -9.23 3.31
CA ASP A 37 7.90 -10.13 3.86
C ASP A 37 6.79 -9.35 4.58
N PRO A 38 5.91 -8.65 3.83
CA PRO A 38 4.82 -7.90 4.44
C PRO A 38 3.73 -8.85 4.96
N GLU A 39 3.12 -8.49 6.08
CA GLU A 39 1.93 -9.13 6.62
C GLU A 39 0.68 -8.59 5.89
N ILE A 40 0.16 -9.31 4.91
CA ILE A 40 -1.02 -8.91 4.14
C ILE A 40 -2.17 -9.87 4.43
N ALA A 41 -3.24 -9.35 5.01
CA ALA A 41 -4.42 -10.13 5.36
C ALA A 41 -5.14 -10.69 4.14
N ASP A 42 -5.96 -11.73 4.35
CA ASP A 42 -6.79 -12.27 3.29
C ASP A 42 -7.86 -11.27 2.84
N GLY A 43 -8.22 -11.33 1.56
CA GLY A 43 -9.21 -10.45 0.97
C GLY A 43 -8.73 -9.03 0.65
N VAL A 44 -7.44 -8.72 0.84
CA VAL A 44 -6.84 -7.48 0.37
C VAL A 44 -6.71 -7.51 -1.15
N TYR A 45 -7.16 -6.43 -1.81
CA TYR A 45 -6.92 -6.20 -3.22
C TYR A 45 -5.71 -5.29 -3.43
N ILE A 46 -4.85 -5.63 -4.38
CA ILE A 46 -3.72 -4.79 -4.79
C ILE A 46 -3.71 -4.72 -6.32
N GLY A 47 -3.89 -3.52 -6.83
CA GLY A 47 -3.93 -3.24 -8.26
C GLY A 47 -2.56 -3.35 -8.93
N GLY A 48 -2.55 -3.64 -10.23
CA GLY A 48 -1.33 -3.81 -11.01
C GLY A 48 -0.40 -2.61 -10.98
N PHE A 49 0.89 -2.88 -11.15
CA PHE A 49 1.99 -1.90 -11.10
C PHE A 49 2.18 -1.23 -9.73
N SER A 50 1.60 -1.81 -8.69
CA SER A 50 1.87 -1.37 -7.31
C SER A 50 3.09 -2.08 -6.75
N GLU A 51 3.75 -1.41 -5.81
CA GLU A 51 4.91 -1.93 -5.09
C GLU A 51 4.65 -1.95 -3.59
N ILE A 52 5.00 -3.05 -2.93
CA ILE A 52 5.04 -3.18 -1.47
C ILE A 52 6.48 -3.52 -1.08
N ASN A 53 7.20 -2.58 -0.50
CA ASN A 53 8.55 -2.79 0.02
C ASN A 53 8.53 -2.87 1.56
N ALA A 54 8.72 -4.08 2.07
CA ALA A 54 8.81 -4.40 3.49
C ALA A 54 10.22 -4.87 3.89
N LYS A 55 11.23 -4.64 3.06
CA LYS A 55 12.59 -5.12 3.34
C LYS A 55 13.20 -4.37 4.51
N GLY A 56 13.36 -5.08 5.63
CA GLY A 56 14.04 -4.58 6.82
C GLY A 56 13.20 -3.69 7.74
N ALA A 57 11.87 -3.68 7.56
CA ALA A 57 10.90 -3.14 8.51
C ALA A 57 9.56 -3.88 8.38
N LYS A 58 8.70 -3.73 9.37
CA LYS A 58 7.38 -4.35 9.38
C LYS A 58 6.40 -3.55 8.53
N VAL A 59 5.71 -4.22 7.61
CA VAL A 59 4.60 -3.64 6.84
C VAL A 59 3.38 -4.52 7.04
N VAL A 60 2.32 -3.95 7.61
CA VAL A 60 1.06 -4.65 7.89
C VAL A 60 -0.07 -4.02 7.10
N ILE A 61 -0.80 -4.84 6.34
CA ILE A 61 -2.00 -4.44 5.59
C ILE A 61 -3.15 -5.32 6.07
N SER A 62 -4.07 -4.71 6.80
CA SER A 62 -5.19 -5.42 7.42
C SER A 62 -6.29 -5.78 6.41
N LYS A 63 -7.26 -6.58 6.86
CA LYS A 63 -8.32 -7.12 6.00
C LYS A 63 -9.18 -6.04 5.37
N GLY A 64 -9.73 -6.36 4.20
CA GLY A 64 -10.70 -5.52 3.50
C GLY A 64 -10.12 -4.25 2.88
N CYS A 65 -8.79 -4.11 2.83
CA CYS A 65 -8.15 -3.00 2.13
C CYS A 65 -8.27 -3.16 0.60
N ASP A 66 -8.48 -2.02 -0.06
CA ASP A 66 -8.49 -1.90 -1.52
C ASP A 66 -7.39 -0.91 -1.94
N ILE A 67 -6.31 -1.45 -2.48
CA ILE A 67 -5.16 -0.68 -2.94
C ILE A 67 -5.24 -0.61 -4.46
N ALA A 68 -5.43 0.58 -4.98
CA ALA A 68 -5.55 0.82 -6.42
C ALA A 68 -4.20 0.58 -7.15
N SER A 69 -4.21 0.69 -8.46
CA SER A 69 -3.01 0.51 -9.29
C SER A 69 -2.00 1.63 -9.10
N PHE A 70 -0.71 1.34 -9.34
CA PHE A 70 0.40 2.30 -9.27
C PHE A 70 0.60 2.91 -7.87
N VAL A 71 0.30 2.18 -6.82
CA VAL A 71 0.55 2.61 -5.43
C VAL A 71 1.92 2.10 -5.00
N SER A 72 2.70 2.96 -4.33
CA SER A 72 3.94 2.57 -3.68
C SER A 72 3.78 2.61 -2.15
N ILE A 73 3.95 1.46 -1.50
CA ILE A 73 4.04 1.34 -0.04
C ILE A 73 5.48 0.98 0.27
N ASN A 74 6.24 1.93 0.80
CA ASN A 74 7.69 1.80 0.93
C ASN A 74 8.17 2.12 2.35
N CYS A 75 8.65 1.10 3.06
CA CYS A 75 9.21 1.23 4.41
C CYS A 75 10.60 1.89 4.44
N ALA A 76 11.30 1.98 3.29
CA ALA A 76 12.69 2.39 3.22
C ALA A 76 12.84 3.79 2.60
N ASP A 77 13.80 4.55 3.12
CA ASP A 77 14.18 5.85 2.58
C ASP A 77 15.72 5.99 2.63
N SER A 78 16.32 6.13 1.45
CA SER A 78 17.77 6.19 1.28
C SER A 78 18.31 7.59 0.97
N HIS A 79 17.44 8.62 0.91
CA HIS A 79 17.88 9.93 0.42
C HIS A 79 19.02 10.52 1.22
N LYS A 80 18.99 10.42 2.56
CA LYS A 80 20.05 10.98 3.41
C LYS A 80 21.37 10.22 3.27
N MET A 81 21.30 8.89 3.08
CA MET A 81 22.49 8.09 2.79
C MET A 81 23.06 8.47 1.41
N THR A 82 22.21 8.64 0.41
CA THR A 82 22.63 8.98 -0.95
C THR A 82 23.36 10.32 -1.02
N ILE A 83 22.93 11.31 -0.22
CA ILE A 83 23.55 12.64 -0.17
C ILE A 83 24.67 12.76 0.89
N GLY A 84 25.05 11.66 1.56
CA GLY A 84 26.14 11.61 2.53
C GLY A 84 25.84 12.22 3.89
N VAL A 85 24.57 12.39 4.28
CA VAL A 85 24.15 12.90 5.59
C VAL A 85 24.06 11.80 6.64
N GLU A 86 23.65 10.60 6.25
CA GLU A 86 23.57 9.40 7.10
C GLU A 86 24.34 8.25 6.45
N GLU A 87 24.78 7.28 7.26
CA GLU A 87 25.53 6.11 6.75
C GLU A 87 24.61 4.96 6.34
N GLU A 88 23.35 4.96 6.80
CA GLU A 88 22.41 3.86 6.61
C GLU A 88 21.09 4.32 6.00
N ILE A 89 20.40 3.36 5.35
CA ILE A 89 19.04 3.55 4.85
C ILE A 89 18.08 3.61 6.04
N SER A 90 17.30 4.67 6.15
CA SER A 90 16.22 4.76 7.13
C SER A 90 15.12 3.76 6.79
N ARG A 91 14.69 2.95 7.76
CA ARG A 91 13.60 1.99 7.60
C ARG A 91 12.63 2.13 8.76
N LYS A 92 11.33 2.27 8.44
CA LYS A 92 10.29 2.48 9.45
C LYS A 92 9.08 1.62 9.10
N ASP A 93 8.44 1.10 10.15
CA ASP A 93 7.24 0.28 10.03
C ASP A 93 6.08 1.05 9.39
N ILE A 94 5.20 0.32 8.71
CA ILE A 94 3.95 0.85 8.14
C ILE A 94 2.80 -0.02 8.63
N TYR A 95 1.73 0.62 9.11
CA TYR A 95 0.52 -0.04 9.55
C TYR A 95 -0.69 0.52 8.80
N ILE A 96 -1.41 -0.34 8.09
CA ILE A 96 -2.64 0.01 7.38
C ILE A 96 -3.80 -0.77 8.02
N GLY A 97 -4.71 -0.05 8.64
CA GLY A 97 -5.87 -0.58 9.34
C GLY A 97 -6.87 -1.26 8.40
N GLU A 98 -7.92 -1.81 8.97
CA GLU A 98 -8.96 -2.52 8.22
C GLU A 98 -9.75 -1.58 7.32
N GLN A 99 -10.23 -2.09 6.18
CA GLN A 99 -11.12 -1.36 5.26
C GLN A 99 -10.59 0.02 4.83
N VAL A 100 -9.30 0.12 4.59
CA VAL A 100 -8.67 1.33 4.04
C VAL A 100 -8.65 1.26 2.52
N PHE A 101 -9.07 2.36 1.87
CA PHE A 101 -8.90 2.55 0.44
C PHE A 101 -7.68 3.43 0.15
N ILE A 102 -6.83 3.01 -0.79
CA ILE A 102 -5.68 3.79 -1.26
C ILE A 102 -5.81 4.02 -2.75
N GLY A 103 -6.03 5.29 -3.12
CA GLY A 103 -6.21 5.70 -4.51
C GLY A 103 -4.93 5.59 -5.35
N SER A 104 -5.11 5.46 -6.66
CA SER A 104 -4.01 5.27 -7.62
C SER A 104 -2.96 6.38 -7.53
N HIS A 105 -1.71 6.01 -7.81
CA HIS A 105 -0.54 6.91 -7.78
C HIS A 105 -0.25 7.53 -6.40
N SER A 106 -0.74 6.92 -5.33
CA SER A 106 -0.39 7.35 -3.98
C SER A 106 0.90 6.67 -3.50
N VAL A 107 1.58 7.35 -2.59
CA VAL A 107 2.79 6.85 -1.93
C VAL A 107 2.56 6.81 -0.43
N ILE A 108 2.82 5.67 0.20
CA ILE A 108 2.79 5.50 1.67
C ILE A 108 4.23 5.35 2.14
N LYS A 109 4.70 6.33 2.89
CA LYS A 109 6.08 6.37 3.38
C LYS A 109 6.25 5.60 4.67
N GLY A 110 7.46 5.10 4.90
CA GLY A 110 7.85 4.46 6.15
C GLY A 110 7.58 5.33 7.38
N GLY A 111 6.92 4.74 8.38
CA GLY A 111 6.46 5.43 9.59
C GLY A 111 4.98 5.84 9.54
N ALA A 112 4.28 5.62 8.44
CA ALA A 112 2.85 5.89 8.36
C ALA A 112 2.03 4.83 9.10
N SER A 113 1.04 5.29 9.87
CA SER A 113 0.02 4.43 10.50
C SER A 113 -1.36 4.95 10.12
N ILE A 114 -2.13 4.18 9.35
CA ILE A 114 -3.43 4.59 8.81
C ILE A 114 -4.53 3.87 9.57
N GLY A 115 -5.38 4.63 10.24
CA GLY A 115 -6.55 4.12 10.97
C GLY A 115 -7.59 3.51 10.02
N HIS A 116 -8.34 2.54 10.54
CA HIS A 116 -9.36 1.81 9.78
C HIS A 116 -10.44 2.72 9.16
N ASN A 117 -11.13 2.23 8.13
CA ASN A 117 -12.20 2.95 7.42
C ASN A 117 -11.78 4.33 6.87
N SER A 118 -10.52 4.49 6.51
CA SER A 118 -9.98 5.72 5.96
C SER A 118 -9.79 5.63 4.46
N VAL A 119 -9.75 6.79 3.81
CA VAL A 119 -9.52 6.93 2.38
C VAL A 119 -8.29 7.80 2.14
N ILE A 120 -7.33 7.26 1.41
CA ILE A 120 -6.23 8.00 0.82
C ILE A 120 -6.62 8.32 -0.63
N ALA A 121 -6.81 9.59 -0.93
CA ALA A 121 -7.18 10.04 -2.28
C ALA A 121 -6.05 9.75 -3.27
N ALA A 122 -6.41 9.58 -4.55
CA ALA A 122 -5.43 9.35 -5.60
C ALA A 122 -4.36 10.47 -5.67
N GLY A 123 -3.11 10.08 -5.92
CA GLY A 123 -1.99 11.02 -6.00
C GLY A 123 -1.53 11.61 -4.67
N CYS A 124 -1.98 11.07 -3.54
CA CYS A 124 -1.58 11.53 -2.22
C CYS A 124 -0.21 10.95 -1.81
N ILE A 125 0.63 11.77 -1.19
CA ILE A 125 1.86 11.30 -0.53
C ILE A 125 1.64 11.34 0.97
N VAL A 126 1.54 10.13 1.57
CA VAL A 126 1.33 9.97 3.01
C VAL A 126 2.67 9.94 3.73
N ASP A 127 2.89 10.95 4.55
CA ASP A 127 4.08 11.07 5.39
C ASP A 127 4.04 10.14 6.63
N ALA A 128 5.18 10.08 7.33
CA ALA A 128 5.39 9.27 8.54
C ALA A 128 4.59 9.82 9.74
N VAL A 129 3.27 9.67 9.70
CA VAL A 129 2.34 10.18 10.73
C VAL A 129 1.28 9.15 11.08
N ASN A 130 0.63 9.38 12.21
CA ASN A 130 -0.55 8.61 12.63
C ASN A 130 -1.83 9.29 12.10
N ILE A 131 -2.58 8.58 11.25
CA ILE A 131 -3.84 9.03 10.67
C ILE A 131 -4.99 8.37 11.46
N PRO A 132 -5.87 9.16 12.09
CA PRO A 132 -7.01 8.62 12.82
C PRO A 132 -7.95 7.79 11.93
N PRO A 133 -8.74 6.86 12.50
CA PRO A 133 -9.79 6.17 11.76
C PRO A 133 -10.80 7.12 11.09
N TYR A 134 -11.49 6.63 10.05
CA TYR A 134 -12.51 7.38 9.31
C TYR A 134 -12.03 8.68 8.67
N SER A 135 -10.73 8.80 8.41
CA SER A 135 -10.12 10.00 7.82
C SER A 135 -10.21 10.00 6.29
N LEU A 136 -10.29 11.21 5.72
CA LEU A 136 -9.92 11.47 4.34
C LEU A 136 -8.55 12.14 4.32
N VAL A 137 -7.60 11.56 3.57
CA VAL A 137 -6.26 12.13 3.37
C VAL A 137 -6.08 12.42 1.88
N ALA A 138 -5.65 13.62 1.55
CA ALA A 138 -5.50 14.03 0.15
C ALA A 138 -4.32 15.00 -0.05
N GLY A 139 -3.73 14.93 -1.22
CA GLY A 139 -2.80 15.93 -1.74
C GLY A 139 -1.32 15.66 -1.45
N ASN A 140 -0.51 16.57 -1.96
CA ASN A 140 0.92 16.70 -1.71
C ASN A 140 1.29 18.20 -1.73
N PRO A 141 1.59 18.82 -0.58
CA PRO A 141 1.57 18.25 0.77
C PRO A 141 0.20 17.70 1.17
N MET A 142 0.18 16.62 1.96
CA MET A 142 -1.06 15.98 2.36
C MET A 142 -1.84 16.81 3.37
N THR A 143 -3.18 16.70 3.31
CA THR A 143 -4.10 17.22 4.31
C THR A 143 -4.92 16.07 4.89
N ILE A 144 -5.04 16.00 6.22
CA ILE A 144 -5.83 15.01 6.93
C ILE A 144 -7.14 15.67 7.37
N LYS A 145 -8.27 15.06 7.01
CA LYS A 145 -9.62 15.42 7.50
C LYS A 145 -10.12 14.26 8.38
N PRO A 146 -9.90 14.31 9.70
CA PRO A 146 -10.31 13.25 10.61
C PRO A 146 -11.84 13.17 10.71
N ASN A 147 -12.35 11.97 11.01
CA ASN A 147 -13.79 11.69 11.15
C ASN A 147 -14.66 12.05 9.92
N TYR A 148 -14.06 12.18 8.75
CA TYR A 148 -14.75 12.60 7.53
C TYR A 148 -15.83 11.59 7.12
N PHE A 149 -15.60 10.30 7.34
CA PHE A 149 -16.51 9.21 7.03
C PHE A 149 -17.20 8.62 8.26
N SER A 150 -17.00 9.19 9.44
CA SER A 150 -17.74 8.77 10.61
C SER A 150 -19.23 9.06 10.40
N LYS A 151 -20.11 8.09 10.73
CA LYS A 151 -21.55 8.37 10.76
C LYS A 151 -21.77 9.52 11.73
N LYS A 152 -22.43 10.59 11.28
CA LYS A 152 -22.91 11.62 12.20
C LYS A 152 -23.84 10.92 13.21
N PRO A 153 -23.73 11.19 14.50
CA PRO A 153 -24.77 10.73 15.44
C PRO A 153 -26.11 11.22 14.93
N GLU A 154 -27.09 10.30 14.83
CA GLU A 154 -28.47 10.62 14.51
C GLU A 154 -29.07 11.57 15.54
#